data_83139fdc163f465ab1187cbbbf24f9c8
#
_entry.id   83139fdc163f465ab1187cbbbf24f9c8
#
_cell.length_a   1.000
_cell.length_b   1.000
_cell.length_c   1.000
_cell.angle_alpha   90.00
_cell.angle_beta   90.00
_cell.angle_gamma   90.00
#
_symmetry.space_group_name_H-M   'P 1'
#
loop_
_entity.id
_entity.type
_entity.pdbx_description
1 polymer ?
#
loop_
_entity_poly.entity_id
_entity_poly.type
_entity_poly.pdbx_seq_one_letter_code
_entity_poly.pdbx_strand_id
1 'polypeptide(L)'
;MLMNKPEKIEQNKEKKTPTPVISGYTKEEMEEIYSFAQSKIGEKPPAELSEQPRIDFKINDRAVQHKGKGFRVKIDPSRDSLLTDFGRETLEDRYLMPGESFQDLFARVASYYGDNQEHSQRLYDYISQLWFMPSTPVLSNGGTGRGLPISCFLNEASDSLGGIVDLWTENVWLASKGGGIGSYWGNLRSIGEPIGGVGKTSGIVPFIRVMDSLTLAISQGSLRRGSAAVYLPIDHPEIEEFIEIRRPTGGDPNRKALNLHHGIQLTDAFMRAVEEDADWDLRSPHDQSVQKTVSARSLWIRMLTARIETGEPYLVYKDTVNNLRPEQQKLAGLEIKTSNLCSEITLPTGIDHHGENRTAVCCLSSVNIEKFFEWENEKDFIPDIMRFLDNVLQDFIDNAPETMKSAAYAATRERSVGLGVMGLHSFFQENNVPWESAVAKSWNKKIFNHIKAGA
;
A
#
# COMPACT_ATOMS: atom_id res chain seq x y z
N MET A 1 -58.73 -34.04 33.99
CA MET A 1 -58.72 -35.15 33.03
C MET A 1 -58.06 -34.69 31.76
N LEU A 2 -57.01 -35.22 31.45
CA LEU A 2 -56.11 -35.54 30.35
C LEU A 2 -54.74 -34.90 30.56
N MET A 3 -53.87 -35.82 31.00
CA MET A 3 -52.43 -35.67 31.01
C MET A 3 -51.90 -35.63 29.53
N ASN A 4 -51.07 -34.68 29.17
CA ASN A 4 -50.20 -34.79 28.02
C ASN A 4 -48.76 -35.02 28.47
N LYS A 5 -48.14 -36.06 27.88
CA LYS A 5 -46.76 -36.50 28.09
C LYS A 5 -45.75 -35.46 27.55
N PRO A 6 -44.53 -35.40 28.13
CA PRO A 6 -43.48 -34.56 27.60
C PRO A 6 -42.87 -35.20 26.35
N GLU A 7 -42.80 -34.41 25.25
CA GLU A 7 -42.04 -34.74 24.06
C GLU A 7 -40.54 -34.71 24.36
N LYS A 8 -39.83 -35.69 23.82
CA LYS A 8 -38.39 -35.81 23.86
C LYS A 8 -37.77 -34.70 23.06
N ILE A 9 -36.96 -33.89 23.69
CA ILE A 9 -36.04 -32.93 23.01
C ILE A 9 -34.93 -33.79 22.40
N GLU A 10 -34.94 -33.94 21.08
CA GLU A 10 -33.81 -34.43 20.31
C GLU A 10 -32.65 -33.44 20.44
N GLN A 11 -31.51 -33.94 20.89
CA GLN A 11 -30.26 -33.21 20.94
C GLN A 11 -29.85 -32.86 19.49
N ASN A 12 -30.02 -31.60 19.14
CA ASN A 12 -29.48 -31.04 17.90
C ASN A 12 -27.95 -31.12 17.97
N LYS A 13 -27.37 -31.97 17.11
CA LYS A 13 -25.92 -32.01 16.88
C LYS A 13 -25.50 -30.63 16.42
N GLU A 14 -24.65 -30.00 17.19
CA GLU A 14 -23.95 -28.77 16.79
C GLU A 14 -23.32 -29.00 15.42
N LYS A 15 -23.87 -28.35 14.41
CA LYS A 15 -23.20 -28.19 13.12
C LYS A 15 -22.01 -27.26 13.37
N LYS A 16 -20.81 -27.84 13.37
CA LYS A 16 -19.57 -27.05 13.32
C LYS A 16 -19.64 -26.11 12.10
N THR A 17 -19.78 -24.84 12.34
CA THR A 17 -19.67 -23.79 11.33
C THR A 17 -18.27 -23.89 10.74
N PRO A 18 -18.11 -23.94 9.42
CA PRO A 18 -16.80 -24.00 8.81
C PRO A 18 -16.03 -22.70 9.08
N THR A 19 -14.78 -22.83 9.49
CA THR A 19 -13.85 -21.71 9.68
C THR A 19 -13.72 -20.93 8.38
N PRO A 20 -13.88 -19.59 8.37
CA PRO A 20 -13.76 -18.81 7.15
C PRO A 20 -12.32 -18.88 6.62
N VAL A 21 -12.15 -19.29 5.38
CA VAL A 21 -10.87 -19.22 4.68
C VAL A 21 -10.72 -17.81 4.15
N ILE A 22 -9.81 -17.04 4.75
CA ILE A 22 -9.46 -15.69 4.29
C ILE A 22 -8.49 -15.87 3.12
N SER A 23 -8.73 -15.14 2.04
CA SER A 23 -7.89 -15.15 0.83
C SER A 23 -6.41 -14.98 1.20
N GLY A 24 -5.56 -15.92 0.80
CA GLY A 24 -4.11 -15.91 1.02
C GLY A 24 -3.60 -16.76 2.19
N TYR A 25 -4.47 -17.40 2.96
CA TYR A 25 -4.09 -18.28 4.07
C TYR A 25 -4.78 -19.64 3.97
N THR A 26 -4.04 -20.72 4.25
CA THR A 26 -4.60 -22.06 4.41
C THR A 26 -5.36 -22.18 5.73
N LYS A 27 -6.14 -23.25 5.87
CA LYS A 27 -6.87 -23.49 7.12
C LYS A 27 -5.91 -23.70 8.30
N GLU A 28 -4.81 -24.40 8.09
CA GLU A 28 -3.75 -24.65 9.06
C GLU A 28 -3.09 -23.34 9.50
N GLU A 29 -2.76 -22.47 8.57
CA GLU A 29 -2.18 -21.14 8.85
C GLU A 29 -3.15 -20.25 9.62
N MET A 30 -4.43 -20.30 9.33
CA MET A 30 -5.44 -19.59 10.11
C MET A 30 -5.55 -20.13 11.54
N GLU A 31 -5.47 -21.44 11.74
CA GLU A 31 -5.44 -22.04 13.08
C GLU A 31 -4.18 -21.63 13.86
N GLU A 32 -3.03 -21.51 13.20
CA GLU A 32 -1.80 -20.96 13.80
C GLU A 32 -1.94 -19.49 14.19
N ILE A 33 -2.50 -18.66 13.32
CA ILE A 33 -2.78 -17.25 13.60
C ILE A 33 -3.72 -17.12 14.81
N TYR A 34 -4.78 -17.90 14.86
CA TYR A 34 -5.70 -17.90 16.00
C TYR A 34 -5.02 -18.35 17.29
N SER A 35 -4.20 -19.41 17.23
CA SER A 35 -3.44 -19.89 18.38
C SER A 35 -2.45 -18.85 18.91
N PHE A 36 -1.74 -18.19 18.01
CA PHE A 36 -0.81 -17.11 18.34
C PHE A 36 -1.55 -15.92 18.98
N ALA A 37 -2.67 -15.48 18.36
CA ALA A 37 -3.48 -14.39 18.89
C ALA A 37 -4.03 -14.72 20.29
N GLN A 38 -4.51 -15.94 20.52
CA GLN A 38 -4.97 -16.38 21.85
C GLN A 38 -3.85 -16.34 22.89
N SER A 39 -2.62 -16.73 22.52
CA SER A 39 -1.48 -16.72 23.43
C SER A 39 -1.05 -15.30 23.86
N LYS A 40 -1.36 -14.27 23.02
CA LYS A 40 -1.03 -12.87 23.27
C LYS A 40 -2.14 -12.08 23.97
N ILE A 41 -3.40 -12.41 23.71
CA ILE A 41 -4.56 -11.60 24.12
C ILE A 41 -5.35 -12.27 25.25
N GLY A 42 -5.20 -13.59 25.45
CA GLY A 42 -5.93 -14.33 26.48
C GLY A 42 -7.45 -14.47 26.25
N GLU A 43 -7.95 -14.03 25.09
CA GLU A 43 -9.38 -14.08 24.73
C GLU A 43 -9.62 -15.03 23.55
N LYS A 44 -10.79 -15.67 23.56
CA LYS A 44 -11.23 -16.46 22.40
C LYS A 44 -11.55 -15.53 21.22
N PRO A 45 -11.19 -15.93 19.98
CA PRO A 45 -11.59 -15.16 18.81
C PRO A 45 -13.12 -15.01 18.74
N PRO A 46 -13.63 -13.87 18.23
CA PRO A 46 -15.07 -13.66 18.11
C PRO A 46 -15.72 -14.73 17.24
N ALA A 47 -16.87 -15.26 17.70
CA ALA A 47 -17.55 -16.41 17.11
C ALA A 47 -18.20 -16.15 15.73
N GLU A 48 -18.28 -14.89 15.29
CA GLU A 48 -18.98 -14.51 14.06
C GLU A 48 -18.18 -13.51 13.25
N LEU A 49 -17.43 -14.01 12.26
CA LEU A 49 -17.12 -13.23 11.08
C LEU A 49 -18.31 -13.39 10.11
N SER A 50 -19.00 -12.29 9.81
CA SER A 50 -20.14 -12.27 8.90
C SER A 50 -19.80 -12.96 7.58
N GLU A 51 -20.69 -13.83 7.09
CA GLU A 51 -20.56 -14.48 5.79
C GLU A 51 -20.49 -13.44 4.67
N GLN A 52 -19.26 -13.11 4.23
CA GLN A 52 -19.06 -12.49 2.92
C GLN A 52 -19.08 -13.60 1.87
N PRO A 53 -19.65 -13.36 0.68
CA PRO A 53 -19.70 -14.37 -0.37
C PRO A 53 -18.27 -14.81 -0.71
N ARG A 54 -17.99 -16.11 -0.58
CA ARG A 54 -16.71 -16.71 -0.88
C ARG A 54 -16.45 -16.62 -2.38
N ILE A 55 -15.45 -15.88 -2.77
CA ILE A 55 -14.85 -16.04 -4.08
C ILE A 55 -13.79 -17.13 -3.93
N ASP A 56 -14.10 -18.32 -4.47
CA ASP A 56 -13.20 -19.47 -4.44
C ASP A 56 -12.06 -19.23 -5.43
N PHE A 57 -11.02 -18.56 -4.98
CA PHE A 57 -9.80 -18.41 -5.76
C PHE A 57 -8.96 -19.69 -5.64
N LYS A 58 -8.99 -20.54 -6.64
CA LYS A 58 -8.05 -21.66 -6.78
C LYS A 58 -6.67 -21.12 -7.15
N ILE A 59 -5.88 -20.77 -6.15
CA ILE A 59 -4.56 -20.14 -6.29
C ILE A 59 -3.56 -21.07 -7.00
N ASN A 60 -3.68 -22.38 -6.82
CA ASN A 60 -2.70 -23.37 -7.34
C ASN A 60 -2.79 -23.65 -8.85
N ASP A 61 -3.91 -23.38 -9.50
CA ASP A 61 -4.05 -23.64 -10.96
C ASP A 61 -3.50 -22.48 -11.81
N ARG A 62 -3.08 -21.36 -11.22
CA ARG A 62 -2.77 -20.11 -11.91
C ARG A 62 -1.29 -19.91 -12.25
N ALA A 63 -0.39 -20.35 -11.39
CA ALA A 63 1.06 -20.22 -11.58
C ALA A 63 1.56 -20.89 -12.86
N VAL A 64 0.83 -21.86 -13.37
CA VAL A 64 1.20 -22.67 -14.56
C VAL A 64 0.72 -22.02 -15.87
N GLN A 65 -0.29 -21.14 -15.85
CA GLN A 65 -0.92 -20.63 -17.09
C GLN A 65 -0.29 -19.35 -17.64
N HIS A 66 0.47 -18.59 -16.85
CA HIS A 66 0.96 -17.26 -17.25
C HIS A 66 2.31 -17.24 -17.99
N LYS A 67 3.02 -18.36 -18.11
CA LYS A 67 4.26 -18.41 -18.90
C LYS A 67 3.98 -18.44 -20.40
N GLY A 68 3.80 -17.26 -20.99
CA GLY A 68 4.07 -17.03 -22.40
C GLY A 68 2.92 -17.17 -23.40
N LYS A 69 1.65 -17.05 -23.00
CA LYS A 69 0.52 -17.02 -23.95
C LYS A 69 -0.30 -15.76 -23.79
N GLY A 70 0.10 -14.68 -24.48
CA GLY A 70 -0.79 -13.54 -24.71
C GLY A 70 -1.97 -14.00 -25.58
N PHE A 71 -3.18 -13.67 -25.17
CA PHE A 71 -4.40 -13.90 -25.95
C PHE A 71 -4.49 -12.87 -27.07
N ARG A 72 -5.03 -13.24 -28.24
CA ARG A 72 -5.24 -12.30 -29.34
C ARG A 72 -6.41 -11.38 -29.02
N VAL A 73 -6.14 -10.09 -29.00
CA VAL A 73 -7.13 -9.05 -28.76
C VAL A 73 -7.44 -8.33 -30.09
N LYS A 74 -8.72 -8.11 -30.37
CA LYS A 74 -9.13 -7.28 -31.49
C LYS A 74 -9.01 -5.81 -31.09
N ILE A 75 -8.11 -5.09 -31.74
CA ILE A 75 -7.89 -3.66 -31.49
C ILE A 75 -8.83 -2.78 -32.33
N ASP A 76 -9.12 -1.58 -31.81
CA ASP A 76 -9.90 -0.54 -32.48
C ASP A 76 -9.07 0.77 -32.56
N PRO A 77 -8.37 1.02 -33.70
CA PRO A 77 -7.54 2.20 -33.86
C PRO A 77 -8.30 3.53 -33.74
N SER A 78 -9.61 3.54 -33.92
CA SER A 78 -10.40 4.77 -33.81
C SER A 78 -10.40 5.36 -32.41
N ARG A 79 -10.14 4.53 -31.39
CA ARG A 79 -10.04 4.93 -29.97
C ARG A 79 -8.82 5.80 -29.67
N ASP A 80 -7.85 5.89 -30.57
CA ASP A 80 -6.76 6.86 -30.45
C ASP A 80 -7.29 8.30 -30.40
N SER A 81 -8.48 8.57 -30.97
CA SER A 81 -9.14 9.87 -30.90
C SER A 81 -9.56 10.28 -29.46
N LEU A 82 -9.64 9.34 -28.54
CA LEU A 82 -9.94 9.58 -27.11
C LEU A 82 -8.73 10.13 -26.34
N LEU A 83 -7.51 9.93 -26.86
CA LEU A 83 -6.29 10.39 -26.24
C LEU A 83 -6.07 11.89 -26.55
N THR A 84 -5.78 12.66 -25.49
CA THR A 84 -5.33 14.05 -25.64
C THR A 84 -3.94 14.09 -26.25
N ASP A 85 -3.51 15.23 -26.81
CA ASP A 85 -2.16 15.40 -27.34
C ASP A 85 -1.09 15.16 -26.27
N PHE A 86 -1.31 15.69 -25.06
CA PHE A 86 -0.42 15.45 -23.93
C PHE A 86 -0.37 13.95 -23.53
N GLY A 87 -1.52 13.27 -23.60
CA GLY A 87 -1.59 11.82 -23.33
C GLY A 87 -0.77 11.02 -24.35
N ARG A 88 -0.86 11.37 -25.64
CA ARG A 88 -0.09 10.74 -26.72
C ARG A 88 1.40 10.94 -26.53
N GLU A 89 1.86 12.18 -26.34
CA GLU A 89 3.25 12.51 -26.09
C GLU A 89 3.81 11.75 -24.88
N THR A 90 3.01 11.63 -23.80
CA THR A 90 3.39 10.89 -22.58
C THR A 90 3.55 9.39 -22.85
N LEU A 91 2.63 8.80 -23.62
CA LEU A 91 2.68 7.37 -23.97
C LEU A 91 3.89 7.08 -24.89
N GLU A 92 4.16 7.94 -25.86
CA GLU A 92 5.31 7.84 -26.78
C GLU A 92 6.64 7.95 -26.03
N ASP A 93 6.77 8.90 -25.10
CA ASP A 93 8.01 9.15 -24.36
C ASP A 93 8.41 7.96 -23.46
N ARG A 94 7.46 7.27 -22.84
CA ARG A 94 7.79 6.35 -21.73
C ARG A 94 7.18 4.97 -21.79
N TYR A 95 6.09 4.74 -22.52
CA TYR A 95 5.31 3.52 -22.40
C TYR A 95 5.43 2.58 -23.58
N LEU A 96 5.50 3.11 -24.80
CA LEU A 96 5.51 2.30 -26.00
C LEU A 96 6.80 1.47 -26.14
N MET A 97 6.65 0.27 -26.69
CA MET A 97 7.77 -0.50 -27.22
C MET A 97 8.11 0.01 -28.63
N PRO A 98 9.35 -0.17 -29.14
CA PRO A 98 9.69 0.20 -30.49
C PRO A 98 8.73 -0.39 -31.54
N GLY A 99 8.06 0.47 -32.30
CA GLY A 99 7.09 0.07 -33.34
C GLY A 99 5.68 -0.23 -32.82
N GLU A 100 5.41 -0.04 -31.55
CA GLU A 100 4.10 -0.25 -30.94
C GLU A 100 3.20 0.99 -31.12
N SER A 101 1.93 0.81 -31.51
CA SER A 101 0.92 1.86 -31.46
C SER A 101 0.30 1.96 -30.04
N PHE A 102 -0.52 3.01 -29.78
CA PHE A 102 -1.23 3.14 -28.51
C PHE A 102 -2.17 1.95 -28.26
N GLN A 103 -2.86 1.49 -29.29
CA GLN A 103 -3.76 0.35 -29.17
C GLN A 103 -3.01 -0.97 -28.99
N ASP A 104 -1.82 -1.13 -29.58
CA ASP A 104 -0.97 -2.30 -29.35
C ASP A 104 -0.48 -2.35 -27.89
N LEU A 105 -0.11 -1.19 -27.29
CA LEU A 105 0.23 -1.08 -25.89
C LEU A 105 -0.90 -1.59 -24.98
N PHE A 106 -2.13 -1.11 -25.20
CA PHE A 106 -3.29 -1.51 -24.41
C PHE A 106 -3.63 -3.00 -24.62
N ALA A 107 -3.53 -3.48 -25.84
CA ALA A 107 -3.75 -4.88 -26.18
C ALA A 107 -2.68 -5.79 -25.55
N ARG A 108 -1.42 -5.37 -25.54
CA ARG A 108 -0.32 -6.11 -24.90
C ARG A 108 -0.60 -6.36 -23.42
N VAL A 109 -0.93 -5.30 -22.68
CA VAL A 109 -1.19 -5.39 -21.23
C VAL A 109 -2.43 -6.21 -20.93
N ALA A 110 -3.52 -5.99 -21.64
CA ALA A 110 -4.76 -6.74 -21.49
C ALA A 110 -4.59 -8.23 -21.83
N SER A 111 -3.88 -8.52 -22.91
CA SER A 111 -3.57 -9.88 -23.35
C SER A 111 -2.69 -10.64 -22.37
N TYR A 112 -1.72 -9.95 -21.75
CA TYR A 112 -0.78 -10.57 -20.84
C TYR A 112 -1.39 -10.93 -19.48
N TYR A 113 -2.25 -10.04 -18.96
CA TYR A 113 -2.86 -10.21 -17.65
C TYR A 113 -4.30 -10.77 -17.68
N GLY A 114 -4.86 -11.04 -18.85
CA GLY A 114 -6.16 -11.70 -18.95
C GLY A 114 -6.09 -13.20 -18.63
N ASP A 115 -7.15 -13.76 -18.06
CA ASP A 115 -7.25 -15.20 -17.75
C ASP A 115 -7.55 -16.04 -19.01
N ASN A 116 -8.25 -15.46 -19.96
CA ASN A 116 -8.69 -16.10 -21.21
C ASN A 116 -8.94 -15.04 -22.30
N GLN A 117 -9.30 -15.50 -23.49
CA GLN A 117 -9.54 -14.66 -24.66
C GLN A 117 -10.61 -13.58 -24.42
N GLU A 118 -11.72 -13.93 -23.78
CA GLU A 118 -12.85 -13.03 -23.53
C GLU A 118 -12.49 -11.99 -22.47
N HIS A 119 -11.87 -12.41 -21.37
CA HIS A 119 -11.40 -11.50 -20.32
C HIS A 119 -10.36 -10.52 -20.87
N SER A 120 -9.40 -11.00 -21.69
CA SER A 120 -8.41 -10.13 -22.33
C SER A 120 -9.05 -9.09 -23.25
N GLN A 121 -10.09 -9.47 -24.00
CA GLN A 121 -10.82 -8.53 -24.86
C GLN A 121 -11.55 -7.46 -24.04
N ARG A 122 -12.26 -7.86 -22.97
CA ARG A 122 -12.93 -6.89 -22.10
C ARG A 122 -11.93 -5.95 -21.42
N LEU A 123 -10.79 -6.44 -20.90
CA LEU A 123 -9.74 -5.61 -20.33
C LEU A 123 -9.20 -4.59 -21.33
N TYR A 124 -8.94 -5.02 -22.59
CA TYR A 124 -8.56 -4.10 -23.65
C TYR A 124 -9.63 -3.04 -23.89
N ASP A 125 -10.89 -3.44 -23.96
CA ASP A 125 -11.99 -2.51 -24.17
C ASP A 125 -12.08 -1.48 -23.04
N TYR A 126 -11.91 -1.89 -21.78
CA TYR A 126 -11.92 -0.98 -20.64
C TYR A 126 -10.76 0.02 -20.65
N ILE A 127 -9.54 -0.44 -20.96
CA ILE A 127 -8.36 0.41 -21.02
C ILE A 127 -8.47 1.39 -22.20
N SER A 128 -8.79 0.89 -23.39
CA SER A 128 -8.81 1.68 -24.61
C SER A 128 -9.97 2.68 -24.69
N GLN A 129 -11.06 2.46 -23.96
CA GLN A 129 -12.16 3.41 -23.74
C GLN A 129 -11.89 4.40 -22.60
N LEU A 130 -10.71 4.32 -21.95
CA LEU A 130 -10.31 5.15 -20.82
C LEU A 130 -11.23 5.04 -19.60
N TRP A 131 -11.89 3.89 -19.42
CA TRP A 131 -12.67 3.59 -18.22
C TRP A 131 -11.78 3.20 -17.06
N PHE A 132 -10.64 2.59 -17.38
CA PHE A 132 -9.66 2.04 -16.46
C PHE A 132 -8.26 2.30 -16.98
N MET A 133 -7.34 2.68 -16.09
CA MET A 133 -5.95 2.89 -16.45
C MET A 133 -5.03 2.14 -15.48
N PRO A 134 -4.25 1.17 -15.96
CA PRO A 134 -3.21 0.53 -15.20
C PRO A 134 -2.14 1.52 -14.74
N SER A 135 -1.52 1.26 -13.58
CA SER A 135 -0.41 2.10 -13.10
C SER A 135 0.78 2.07 -14.06
N THR A 136 1.64 3.09 -13.98
CA THR A 136 2.81 3.24 -14.86
C THR A 136 3.63 1.95 -15.02
N PRO A 137 4.05 1.24 -13.95
CA PRO A 137 4.85 0.03 -14.13
C PRO A 137 4.09 -1.12 -14.80
N VAL A 138 2.78 -1.23 -14.55
CA VAL A 138 1.95 -2.24 -15.19
C VAL A 138 1.84 -1.95 -16.70
N LEU A 139 1.56 -0.70 -17.07
CA LEU A 139 1.37 -0.30 -18.45
C LEU A 139 2.69 -0.34 -19.24
N SER A 140 3.80 0.13 -18.65
CA SER A 140 5.10 0.17 -19.33
C SER A 140 5.83 -1.18 -19.37
N ASN A 141 5.71 -2.00 -18.31
CA ASN A 141 6.49 -3.24 -18.15
C ASN A 141 5.69 -4.51 -18.42
N GLY A 142 4.37 -4.48 -18.24
CA GLY A 142 3.51 -5.64 -18.40
C GLY A 142 3.64 -6.29 -19.78
N GLY A 143 3.88 -7.60 -19.81
CA GLY A 143 4.15 -8.35 -21.03
C GLY A 143 5.47 -8.05 -21.72
N THR A 144 6.42 -7.38 -21.05
CA THR A 144 7.76 -7.04 -21.55
C THR A 144 8.85 -7.56 -20.61
N GLY A 145 10.10 -7.50 -21.07
CA GLY A 145 11.28 -7.76 -20.22
C GLY A 145 11.87 -6.51 -19.55
N ARG A 146 11.20 -5.35 -19.61
CA ARG A 146 11.74 -4.07 -19.14
C ARG A 146 11.88 -3.95 -17.61
N GLY A 147 11.00 -4.58 -16.84
CA GLY A 147 10.98 -4.45 -15.39
C GLY A 147 9.81 -5.17 -14.73
N LEU A 148 9.59 -4.88 -13.45
CA LEU A 148 8.50 -5.45 -12.67
C LEU A 148 7.24 -4.56 -12.74
N PRO A 149 6.04 -5.11 -12.56
CA PRO A 149 4.79 -4.36 -12.68
C PRO A 149 4.38 -3.61 -11.41
N ILE A 150 5.23 -3.54 -10.39
CA ILE A 150 4.92 -2.96 -9.08
C ILE A 150 5.47 -1.54 -8.96
N SER A 151 4.65 -0.64 -8.43
CA SER A 151 4.97 0.77 -8.28
C SER A 151 5.46 1.17 -6.89
N CYS A 152 5.01 0.50 -5.82
CA CYS A 152 5.25 0.94 -4.45
C CYS A 152 5.63 -0.21 -3.52
N PHE A 153 6.59 0.11 -2.63
CA PHE A 153 7.10 -0.80 -1.59
C PHE A 153 7.14 -0.07 -0.24
N LEU A 154 6.90 -0.82 0.82
CA LEU A 154 6.97 -0.33 2.20
C LEU A 154 7.87 -1.26 3.00
N ASN A 155 8.84 -0.70 3.72
CA ASN A 155 9.74 -1.48 4.58
C ASN A 155 10.10 -0.72 5.85
N GLU A 156 10.91 -1.33 6.71
CA GLU A 156 11.35 -0.69 7.95
C GLU A 156 12.79 -1.05 8.31
N ALA A 157 13.48 -0.12 8.96
CA ALA A 157 14.80 -0.34 9.49
C ALA A 157 14.72 -1.06 10.85
N SER A 158 15.57 -2.05 11.10
CA SER A 158 15.76 -2.64 12.41
C SER A 158 16.92 -1.94 13.17
N ASP A 159 16.86 -1.93 14.52
CA ASP A 159 17.79 -1.20 15.38
C ASP A 159 19.17 -1.89 15.46
N SER A 160 19.83 -1.97 14.32
CA SER A 160 21.21 -2.46 14.21
C SER A 160 21.89 -1.90 12.97
N LEU A 161 23.23 -1.84 12.94
CA LEU A 161 23.95 -1.44 11.74
C LEU A 161 23.65 -2.38 10.57
N GLY A 162 23.56 -3.69 10.84
CA GLY A 162 23.16 -4.68 9.82
C GLY A 162 21.79 -4.35 9.22
N GLY A 163 20.78 -4.13 10.06
CA GLY A 163 19.44 -3.80 9.60
C GLY A 163 19.33 -2.50 8.83
N ILE A 164 20.15 -1.49 9.16
CA ILE A 164 20.23 -0.25 8.36
C ILE A 164 20.86 -0.52 6.99
N VAL A 165 21.95 -1.30 6.94
CA VAL A 165 22.61 -1.67 5.67
C VAL A 165 21.70 -2.54 4.79
N ASP A 166 20.99 -3.48 5.40
CA ASP A 166 20.02 -4.33 4.71
C ASP A 166 18.90 -3.48 4.08
N LEU A 167 18.36 -2.50 4.83
CA LEU A 167 17.37 -1.56 4.32
C LEU A 167 17.90 -0.75 3.13
N TRP A 168 19.12 -0.20 3.21
CA TRP A 168 19.73 0.52 2.10
C TRP A 168 19.93 -0.38 0.88
N THR A 169 20.40 -1.60 1.09
CA THR A 169 20.60 -2.58 0.02
C THR A 169 19.28 -2.92 -0.66
N GLU A 170 18.24 -3.21 0.10
CA GLU A 170 16.89 -3.46 -0.44
C GLU A 170 16.39 -2.25 -1.24
N ASN A 171 16.49 -1.05 -0.67
CA ASN A 171 16.03 0.19 -1.31
C ASN A 171 16.74 0.47 -2.64
N VAL A 172 18.03 0.15 -2.77
CA VAL A 172 18.77 0.23 -4.05
C VAL A 172 18.13 -0.66 -5.11
N TRP A 173 17.83 -1.90 -4.77
CA TRP A 173 17.22 -2.84 -5.72
C TRP A 173 15.77 -2.45 -6.06
N LEU A 174 14.97 -2.05 -5.08
CA LEU A 174 13.60 -1.57 -5.29
C LEU A 174 13.57 -0.35 -6.22
N ALA A 175 14.42 0.65 -5.96
CA ALA A 175 14.54 1.85 -6.78
C ALA A 175 15.02 1.54 -8.20
N SER A 176 15.98 0.61 -8.37
CA SER A 176 16.51 0.20 -9.68
C SER A 176 15.44 -0.44 -10.59
N LYS A 177 14.38 -0.98 -10.00
CA LYS A 177 13.23 -1.54 -10.71
C LYS A 177 12.06 -0.55 -10.87
N GLY A 178 12.26 0.72 -10.48
CA GLY A 178 11.28 1.79 -10.63
C GLY A 178 10.26 1.87 -9.49
N GLY A 179 10.48 1.16 -8.38
CA GLY A 179 9.64 1.22 -7.20
C GLY A 179 9.77 2.54 -6.44
N GLY A 180 8.63 3.14 -6.05
CA GLY A 180 8.58 4.16 -5.00
C GLY A 180 8.63 3.48 -3.64
N ILE A 181 9.33 4.07 -2.66
CA ILE A 181 9.62 3.43 -1.39
C ILE A 181 9.10 4.27 -0.23
N GLY A 182 8.47 3.63 0.76
CA GLY A 182 8.19 4.21 2.06
C GLY A 182 8.88 3.41 3.16
N SER A 183 9.81 4.03 3.89
CA SER A 183 10.60 3.34 4.91
C SER A 183 10.32 3.88 6.30
N TYR A 184 10.03 2.99 7.26
CA TYR A 184 9.89 3.34 8.66
C TYR A 184 11.24 3.33 9.39
N TRP A 185 11.53 4.41 10.10
CA TRP A 185 12.79 4.61 10.83
C TRP A 185 12.63 4.68 12.34
N GLY A 186 11.39 4.58 12.83
CA GLY A 186 11.07 4.75 14.24
C GLY A 186 11.47 3.61 15.18
N ASN A 187 12.04 2.51 14.65
CA ASN A 187 12.61 1.46 15.51
C ASN A 187 14.03 1.78 16.01
N LEU A 188 14.70 2.75 15.37
CA LEU A 188 16.09 3.05 15.64
C LEU A 188 16.25 3.96 16.85
N ARG A 189 17.21 3.64 17.71
CA ARG A 189 17.56 4.49 18.87
C ARG A 189 18.08 5.86 18.44
N SER A 190 17.84 6.85 19.28
CA SER A 190 18.17 8.24 19.00
C SER A 190 19.65 8.58 19.27
N ILE A 191 20.04 9.78 18.83
CA ILE A 191 21.37 10.32 19.07
C ILE A 191 21.76 10.24 20.56
N GLY A 192 23.00 9.82 20.83
CA GLY A 192 23.56 9.77 22.15
C GLY A 192 23.26 8.50 22.96
N GLU A 193 22.37 7.63 22.48
CA GLU A 193 22.09 6.35 23.12
C GLU A 193 23.24 5.36 22.93
N PRO A 194 23.48 4.43 23.90
CA PRO A 194 24.64 3.54 23.88
C PRO A 194 24.56 2.50 22.76
N ILE A 195 25.73 2.20 22.18
CA ILE A 195 25.92 1.14 21.17
C ILE A 195 26.83 0.07 21.74
N GLY A 196 26.29 -1.10 22.10
CA GLY A 196 27.06 -2.30 22.42
C GLY A 196 28.20 -2.11 23.44
N GLY A 197 28.10 -1.14 24.34
CA GLY A 197 29.16 -0.85 25.35
C GLY A 197 30.39 -0.11 24.81
N VAL A 198 30.42 0.25 23.53
CA VAL A 198 31.64 0.80 22.88
C VAL A 198 31.53 2.29 22.51
N GLY A 199 30.33 2.85 22.51
CA GLY A 199 30.13 4.24 22.11
C GLY A 199 28.67 4.68 22.17
N LYS A 200 28.37 5.80 21.50
CA LYS A 200 27.03 6.39 21.38
C LYS A 200 26.66 6.55 19.92
N THR A 201 25.37 6.35 19.59
CA THR A 201 24.87 6.55 18.24
C THR A 201 24.89 8.03 17.84
N SER A 202 25.12 8.29 16.54
CA SER A 202 24.98 9.61 15.91
C SER A 202 23.54 10.00 15.60
N GLY A 203 22.57 9.11 15.93
CA GLY A 203 21.16 9.28 15.65
C GLY A 203 20.75 8.81 14.25
N ILE A 204 19.46 9.02 13.91
CA ILE A 204 18.89 8.51 12.66
C ILE A 204 19.20 9.40 11.44
N VAL A 205 19.33 10.71 11.63
CA VAL A 205 19.43 11.69 10.53
C VAL A 205 20.63 11.43 9.60
N PRO A 206 21.85 11.11 10.09
CA PRO A 206 22.98 10.78 9.22
C PRO A 206 22.72 9.56 8.32
N PHE A 207 22.03 8.54 8.83
CA PHE A 207 21.68 7.35 8.06
C PHE A 207 20.59 7.64 7.02
N ILE A 208 19.60 8.48 7.34
CA ILE A 208 18.59 8.99 6.39
C ILE A 208 19.26 9.78 5.26
N ARG A 209 20.31 10.57 5.57
CA ARG A 209 21.06 11.30 4.54
C ARG A 209 21.79 10.37 3.56
N VAL A 210 22.31 9.24 4.00
CA VAL A 210 22.86 8.22 3.10
C VAL A 210 21.76 7.72 2.15
N MET A 211 20.58 7.41 2.67
CA MET A 211 19.43 7.01 1.86
C MET A 211 19.00 8.10 0.87
N ASP A 212 19.04 9.37 1.26
CA ASP A 212 18.78 10.52 0.38
C ASP A 212 19.69 10.49 -0.85
N SER A 213 20.98 10.30 -0.64
CA SER A 213 21.97 10.23 -1.72
C SER A 213 21.82 8.97 -2.57
N LEU A 214 21.54 7.82 -1.97
CA LEU A 214 21.27 6.56 -2.68
C LEU A 214 20.05 6.69 -3.59
N THR A 215 18.96 7.24 -3.06
CA THR A 215 17.72 7.42 -3.81
C THR A 215 17.92 8.35 -5.02
N LEU A 216 18.71 9.40 -4.87
CA LEU A 216 19.03 10.31 -5.96
C LEU A 216 19.91 9.64 -7.05
N ALA A 217 20.84 8.77 -6.64
CA ALA A 217 21.78 8.11 -7.55
C ALA A 217 21.14 6.96 -8.35
N ILE A 218 20.10 6.33 -7.82
CA ILE A 218 19.49 5.13 -8.42
C ILE A 218 18.23 5.50 -9.20
N SER A 219 18.09 4.95 -10.40
CA SER A 219 16.90 5.11 -11.23
C SER A 219 16.69 3.90 -12.13
N GLN A 220 15.46 3.71 -12.60
CA GLN A 220 15.14 2.75 -13.67
C GLN A 220 15.42 3.40 -15.03
N GLY A 221 16.69 3.55 -15.38
CA GLY A 221 17.07 4.21 -16.64
C GLY A 221 16.41 5.60 -16.79
N SER A 222 15.86 5.88 -17.99
CA SER A 222 15.11 7.11 -18.27
C SER A 222 13.63 7.04 -17.84
N LEU A 223 13.11 5.86 -17.50
CA LEU A 223 11.68 5.63 -17.26
C LEU A 223 11.20 6.22 -15.94
N ARG A 224 11.93 5.95 -14.84
CA ARG A 224 11.53 6.38 -13.51
C ARG A 224 12.74 6.65 -12.61
N ARG A 225 12.80 7.85 -12.01
CA ARG A 225 13.82 8.17 -11.01
C ARG A 225 13.50 7.50 -9.68
N GLY A 226 14.52 7.15 -8.93
CA GLY A 226 14.38 6.69 -7.55
C GLY A 226 13.71 7.78 -6.72
N SER A 227 12.72 7.40 -5.93
CA SER A 227 12.00 8.30 -5.02
C SER A 227 11.63 7.53 -3.76
N ALA A 228 11.81 8.15 -2.61
CA ALA A 228 11.47 7.52 -1.33
C ALA A 228 10.94 8.53 -0.31
N ALA A 229 10.11 8.02 0.61
CA ALA A 229 9.68 8.71 1.79
C ALA A 229 10.18 7.97 3.04
N VAL A 230 10.51 8.73 4.08
CA VAL A 230 10.93 8.22 5.40
C VAL A 230 9.88 8.59 6.43
N TYR A 231 9.56 7.68 7.33
CA TYR A 231 8.49 7.84 8.31
C TYR A 231 9.02 7.69 9.74
N LEU A 232 8.57 8.59 10.62
CA LEU A 232 8.96 8.61 12.03
C LEU A 232 7.72 8.81 12.92
N PRO A 233 7.62 8.14 14.09
CA PRO A 233 6.54 8.40 15.03
C PRO A 233 6.77 9.71 15.79
N ILE A 234 5.66 10.35 16.20
CA ILE A 234 5.66 11.68 16.84
C ILE A 234 6.33 11.70 18.22
N ASP A 235 6.51 10.54 18.84
CA ASP A 235 7.15 10.38 20.14
C ASP A 235 8.66 10.04 20.05
N HIS A 236 9.22 9.96 18.84
CA HIS A 236 10.65 9.69 18.67
C HIS A 236 11.50 10.88 19.15
N PRO A 237 12.62 10.65 19.87
CA PRO A 237 13.45 11.76 20.42
C PRO A 237 14.02 12.73 19.39
N GLU A 238 14.24 12.30 18.14
CA GLU A 238 14.75 13.17 17.07
C GLU A 238 13.64 13.79 16.22
N ILE A 239 12.38 13.75 16.66
CA ILE A 239 11.24 14.26 15.88
C ILE A 239 11.35 15.74 15.53
N GLU A 240 11.89 16.56 16.44
CA GLU A 240 12.02 18.00 16.20
C GLU A 240 12.97 18.32 15.04
N GLU A 241 14.08 17.58 14.93
CA GLU A 241 15.01 17.70 13.81
C GLU A 241 14.44 17.10 12.54
N PHE A 242 13.74 15.97 12.66
CA PHE A 242 13.10 15.29 11.54
C PHE A 242 12.02 16.13 10.86
N ILE A 243 11.23 16.90 11.62
CA ILE A 243 10.23 17.85 11.06
C ILE A 243 10.90 18.82 10.06
N GLU A 244 12.13 19.23 10.34
CA GLU A 244 12.84 20.25 9.57
C GLU A 244 13.90 19.68 8.59
N ILE A 245 13.90 18.35 8.39
CA ILE A 245 14.94 17.67 7.60
C ILE A 245 15.01 18.18 6.15
N ARG A 246 13.88 18.64 5.60
CA ARG A 246 13.76 19.20 4.23
C ARG A 246 13.92 20.71 4.15
N ARG A 247 14.06 21.43 5.24
CA ARG A 247 14.34 22.87 5.18
C ARG A 247 15.73 23.10 4.57
N PRO A 248 15.84 23.83 3.43
CA PRO A 248 17.13 24.01 2.77
C PRO A 248 18.05 25.00 3.49
N THR A 249 17.49 25.82 4.39
CA THR A 249 18.20 26.87 5.11
C THR A 249 18.29 26.56 6.61
N GLY A 250 19.36 27.02 7.23
CA GLY A 250 19.61 26.86 8.68
C GLY A 250 20.09 25.45 9.08
N GLY A 251 20.79 25.35 10.20
CA GLY A 251 21.34 24.12 10.75
C GLY A 251 22.54 23.56 9.98
N ASP A 252 22.95 22.34 10.34
CA ASP A 252 24.03 21.61 9.70
C ASP A 252 23.55 20.99 8.37
N PRO A 253 24.17 21.35 7.22
CA PRO A 253 23.80 20.74 5.93
C PRO A 253 23.96 19.21 5.89
N ASN A 254 24.83 18.65 6.73
CA ASN A 254 25.03 17.21 6.81
C ASN A 254 23.88 16.49 7.54
N ARG A 255 23.00 17.23 8.17
CA ARG A 255 21.81 16.74 8.86
C ARG A 255 20.51 17.11 8.14
N LYS A 256 20.57 17.24 6.81
CA LYS A 256 19.44 17.52 5.89
C LYS A 256 19.29 16.42 4.86
N ALA A 257 18.04 16.16 4.44
CA ALA A 257 17.70 15.23 3.35
C ALA A 257 16.69 15.92 2.44
N LEU A 258 17.17 16.54 1.37
CA LEU A 258 16.36 17.44 0.53
C LEU A 258 15.66 16.73 -0.64
N ASN A 259 16.08 15.50 -0.96
CA ASN A 259 15.54 14.71 -2.06
C ASN A 259 14.53 13.65 -1.60
N LEU A 260 14.55 13.28 -0.30
CA LEU A 260 13.56 12.40 0.29
C LEU A 260 12.30 13.16 0.70
N HIS A 261 11.16 12.51 0.57
CA HIS A 261 9.95 12.91 1.26
C HIS A 261 9.95 12.39 2.70
N HIS A 262 9.17 13.00 3.58
CA HIS A 262 9.07 12.52 4.95
C HIS A 262 7.65 12.62 5.51
N GLY A 263 7.31 11.71 6.42
CA GLY A 263 6.01 11.63 7.06
C GLY A 263 6.11 11.37 8.56
N ILE A 264 5.12 11.85 9.28
CA ILE A 264 5.05 11.71 10.73
C ILE A 264 3.79 10.93 11.08
N GLN A 265 3.96 9.93 11.94
CA GLN A 265 2.85 9.18 12.49
C GLN A 265 2.34 9.83 13.74
N LEU A 266 1.07 10.22 13.71
CA LEU A 266 0.35 10.84 14.81
C LEU A 266 -0.51 9.80 15.53
N THR A 267 -0.58 9.92 16.85
CA THR A 267 -1.48 9.12 17.68
C THR A 267 -2.65 9.96 18.17
N ASP A 268 -3.77 9.32 18.49
CA ASP A 268 -4.90 9.98 19.14
C ASP A 268 -4.51 10.61 20.47
N ALA A 269 -3.57 9.98 21.20
CA ALA A 269 -3.04 10.52 22.45
C ALA A 269 -2.29 11.83 22.23
N PHE A 270 -1.45 11.93 21.20
CA PHE A 270 -0.78 13.19 20.86
C PHE A 270 -1.77 14.28 20.49
N MET A 271 -2.80 13.96 19.68
CA MET A 271 -3.81 14.94 19.29
C MET A 271 -4.61 15.47 20.49
N ARG A 272 -4.93 14.61 21.46
CA ARG A 272 -5.53 15.05 22.74
C ARG A 272 -4.59 15.97 23.53
N ALA A 273 -3.31 15.61 23.61
CA ALA A 273 -2.31 16.47 24.29
C ALA A 273 -2.19 17.86 23.62
N VAL A 274 -2.32 17.92 22.28
CA VAL A 274 -2.37 19.20 21.56
C VAL A 274 -3.61 20.03 21.93
N GLU A 275 -4.79 19.41 21.99
CA GLU A 275 -6.05 20.07 22.39
C GLU A 275 -6.00 20.59 23.84
N GLU A 276 -5.46 19.79 24.74
CA GLU A 276 -5.36 20.07 26.17
C GLU A 276 -4.19 20.99 26.55
N ASP A 277 -3.35 21.38 25.57
CA ASP A 277 -2.11 22.14 25.77
C ASP A 277 -1.14 21.46 26.76
N ALA A 278 -1.08 20.16 26.72
CA ALA A 278 -0.31 19.32 27.60
C ALA A 278 1.13 19.07 27.10
N ASP A 279 1.94 18.54 27.99
CA ASP A 279 3.28 18.05 27.67
C ASP A 279 3.24 16.72 26.92
N TRP A 280 4.25 16.48 26.09
CA TRP A 280 4.44 15.27 25.32
C TRP A 280 5.84 14.69 25.52
N ASP A 281 5.91 13.41 25.92
CA ASP A 281 7.15 12.71 26.14
C ASP A 281 7.71 12.14 24.84
N LEU A 282 8.96 12.47 24.54
CA LEU A 282 9.74 11.84 23.49
C LEU A 282 10.50 10.65 24.11
N ARG A 283 10.26 9.45 23.56
CA ARG A 283 10.69 8.18 24.17
C ARG A 283 11.66 7.42 23.27
N SER A 284 12.70 6.85 23.89
CA SER A 284 13.58 5.92 23.18
C SER A 284 12.78 4.71 22.65
N PRO A 285 12.91 4.37 21.35
CA PRO A 285 12.31 3.14 20.82
C PRO A 285 12.89 1.87 21.45
N HIS A 286 14.12 1.96 21.97
CA HIS A 286 14.85 0.81 22.50
C HIS A 286 14.32 0.32 23.86
N ASP A 287 14.10 1.25 24.81
CA ASP A 287 13.73 0.92 26.20
C ASP A 287 12.52 1.70 26.72
N GLN A 288 11.89 2.53 25.87
CA GLN A 288 10.76 3.37 26.21
C GLN A 288 11.03 4.45 27.27
N SER A 289 12.30 4.67 27.62
CA SER A 289 12.68 5.75 28.53
C SER A 289 12.38 7.12 27.95
N VAL A 290 11.91 8.05 28.80
CA VAL A 290 11.68 9.44 28.41
C VAL A 290 13.04 10.13 28.23
N GLN A 291 13.34 10.55 27.02
CA GLN A 291 14.58 11.27 26.69
C GLN A 291 14.39 12.78 26.80
N LYS A 292 13.20 13.25 26.48
CA LYS A 292 12.83 14.68 26.50
C LYS A 292 11.32 14.83 26.63
N THR A 293 10.88 15.88 27.32
CA THR A 293 9.47 16.28 27.36
C THR A 293 9.33 17.65 26.67
N VAL A 294 8.34 17.81 25.79
CA VAL A 294 8.10 19.01 25.01
C VAL A 294 6.61 19.39 25.06
N SER A 295 6.26 20.65 24.78
CA SER A 295 4.85 21.01 24.60
C SER A 295 4.29 20.39 23.32
N ALA A 296 3.21 19.61 23.45
CA ALA A 296 2.53 18.99 22.31
C ALA A 296 2.05 20.04 21.30
N ARG A 297 1.47 21.15 21.78
CA ARG A 297 0.99 22.24 20.93
C ARG A 297 2.11 22.94 20.18
N SER A 298 3.25 23.20 20.83
CA SER A 298 4.40 23.80 20.18
C SER A 298 4.97 22.90 19.09
N LEU A 299 5.05 21.59 19.35
CA LEU A 299 5.49 20.60 18.35
C LEU A 299 4.52 20.53 17.14
N TRP A 300 3.21 20.57 17.40
CA TRP A 300 2.17 20.63 16.37
C TRP A 300 2.30 21.87 15.49
N ILE A 301 2.45 23.07 16.09
CA ILE A 301 2.63 24.32 15.35
C ILE A 301 3.89 24.27 14.49
N ARG A 302 5.01 23.76 15.03
CA ARG A 302 6.27 23.60 14.30
C ARG A 302 6.10 22.72 13.06
N MET A 303 5.37 21.61 13.21
CA MET A 303 5.08 20.69 12.11
C MET A 303 4.20 21.34 11.03
N LEU A 304 3.14 22.07 11.42
CA LEU A 304 2.28 22.80 10.49
C LEU A 304 3.06 23.90 9.76
N THR A 305 3.95 24.60 10.46
CA THR A 305 4.83 25.62 9.86
C THR A 305 5.73 25.00 8.80
N ALA A 306 6.38 23.86 9.09
CA ALA A 306 7.19 23.14 8.11
C ALA A 306 6.36 22.72 6.88
N ARG A 307 5.10 22.28 7.08
CA ARG A 307 4.20 21.94 5.97
C ARG A 307 3.86 23.13 5.08
N ILE A 308 3.62 24.31 5.67
CA ILE A 308 3.34 25.53 4.89
C ILE A 308 4.58 25.92 4.06
N GLU A 309 5.76 25.79 4.64
CA GLU A 309 7.02 26.20 3.98
C GLU A 309 7.50 25.22 2.90
N THR A 310 7.30 23.92 3.08
CA THR A 310 7.91 22.88 2.23
C THR A 310 6.91 21.93 1.59
N GLY A 311 5.62 21.98 1.98
CA GLY A 311 4.61 20.98 1.60
C GLY A 311 4.65 19.69 2.45
N GLU A 312 5.61 19.54 3.34
CA GLU A 312 5.87 18.33 4.14
C GLU A 312 6.16 18.67 5.62
N PRO A 313 6.04 17.71 6.55
CA PRO A 313 5.86 16.26 6.42
C PRO A 313 4.43 15.84 6.03
N TYR A 314 4.29 14.61 5.51
CA TYR A 314 2.99 13.91 5.47
C TYR A 314 2.52 13.62 6.89
N LEU A 315 1.19 13.54 7.09
CA LEU A 315 0.60 13.21 8.39
C LEU A 315 -0.17 11.89 8.26
N VAL A 316 0.22 10.90 9.05
CA VAL A 316 -0.42 9.59 9.10
C VAL A 316 -1.02 9.37 10.48
N TYR A 317 -2.33 9.18 10.56
CA TYR A 317 -3.03 8.91 11.81
C TYR A 317 -2.94 7.41 12.15
N LYS A 318 -1.88 7.05 12.88
CA LYS A 318 -1.50 5.66 13.17
C LYS A 318 -2.62 4.85 13.80
N ASP A 319 -3.33 5.42 14.77
CA ASP A 319 -4.39 4.70 15.49
C ASP A 319 -5.58 4.44 14.58
N THR A 320 -6.01 5.43 13.78
CA THR A 320 -7.07 5.25 12.77
C THR A 320 -6.73 4.14 11.79
N VAL A 321 -5.51 4.16 11.23
CA VAL A 321 -5.05 3.16 10.28
C VAL A 321 -5.07 1.75 10.91
N ASN A 322 -4.52 1.60 12.12
CA ASN A 322 -4.45 0.30 12.78
C ASN A 322 -5.81 -0.19 13.28
N ASN A 323 -6.71 0.70 13.67
CA ASN A 323 -8.08 0.33 14.06
C ASN A 323 -8.91 -0.19 12.87
N LEU A 324 -8.66 0.35 11.66
CA LEU A 324 -9.40 0.01 10.44
C LEU A 324 -8.75 -1.11 9.62
N ARG A 325 -7.57 -1.61 10.02
CA ARG A 325 -6.90 -2.69 9.29
C ARG A 325 -7.75 -3.96 9.28
N PRO A 326 -7.59 -4.82 8.25
CA PRO A 326 -8.33 -6.08 8.13
C PRO A 326 -8.16 -7.00 9.33
N GLU A 327 -9.18 -7.81 9.62
CA GLU A 327 -9.21 -8.64 10.81
C GLU A 327 -8.07 -9.67 10.85
N GLN A 328 -7.71 -10.28 9.71
CA GLN A 328 -6.58 -11.21 9.63
C GLN A 328 -5.26 -10.58 10.07
N GLN A 329 -5.03 -9.30 9.75
CA GLN A 329 -3.83 -8.59 10.18
C GLN A 329 -3.83 -8.34 11.70
N LYS A 330 -5.01 -8.06 12.28
CA LYS A 330 -5.16 -7.90 13.74
C LYS A 330 -4.87 -9.21 14.45
N LEU A 331 -5.46 -10.31 13.98
CA LEU A 331 -5.28 -11.66 14.54
C LEU A 331 -3.81 -12.11 14.44
N ALA A 332 -3.14 -11.81 13.36
CA ALA A 332 -1.71 -12.10 13.16
C ALA A 332 -0.78 -11.16 13.95
N GLY A 333 -1.31 -10.18 14.68
CA GLY A 333 -0.51 -9.19 15.42
C GLY A 333 0.32 -8.26 14.53
N LEU A 334 -0.06 -8.12 13.25
CA LEU A 334 0.67 -7.28 12.30
C LEU A 334 0.29 -5.81 12.48
N GLU A 335 1.26 -4.97 12.77
CA GLU A 335 1.08 -3.53 12.96
C GLU A 335 1.48 -2.76 11.71
N ILE A 336 0.68 -1.75 11.36
CA ILE A 336 1.01 -0.81 10.28
C ILE A 336 1.78 0.35 10.89
N LYS A 337 3.05 0.48 10.49
CA LYS A 337 4.00 1.47 11.02
C LYS A 337 4.42 2.50 9.98
N THR A 338 4.07 2.33 8.72
CA THR A 338 4.54 3.21 7.64
C THR A 338 3.48 3.35 6.56
N SER A 339 3.77 4.18 5.59
CA SER A 339 3.03 4.26 4.33
C SER A 339 4.02 4.23 3.16
N ASN A 340 3.51 4.17 1.93
CA ASN A 340 4.34 4.25 0.73
C ASN A 340 4.81 5.69 0.46
N LEU A 341 5.51 5.89 -0.66
CA LEU A 341 6.01 7.19 -1.11
C LEU A 341 4.91 8.26 -1.18
N CYS A 342 3.72 7.92 -1.67
CA CYS A 342 2.62 8.87 -1.89
C CYS A 342 1.61 8.91 -0.72
N SER A 343 1.83 8.12 0.32
CA SER A 343 1.05 8.12 1.58
C SER A 343 -0.40 7.59 1.48
N GLU A 344 -0.73 6.82 0.41
CA GLU A 344 -2.07 6.24 0.24
C GLU A 344 -2.16 4.76 0.66
N ILE A 345 -1.03 4.06 0.88
CA ILE A 345 -0.98 2.63 1.19
C ILE A 345 -0.64 2.43 2.67
N THR A 346 -1.42 1.57 3.32
CA THR A 346 -1.24 1.21 4.73
C THR A 346 -1.22 -0.31 4.86
N LEU A 347 -0.02 -0.88 4.84
CA LEU A 347 0.23 -2.32 4.94
C LEU A 347 1.32 -2.61 5.99
N PRO A 348 1.28 -3.78 6.65
CA PRO A 348 2.24 -4.15 7.68
C PRO A 348 3.62 -4.46 7.09
N THR A 349 4.66 -4.06 7.81
CA THR A 349 6.08 -4.27 7.50
C THR A 349 6.81 -4.93 8.67
N GLY A 350 8.07 -5.31 8.46
CA GLY A 350 8.93 -5.87 9.48
C GLY A 350 8.71 -7.36 9.73
N ILE A 351 9.19 -7.83 10.86
CA ILE A 351 9.15 -9.26 11.21
C ILE A 351 7.72 -9.66 11.62
N ASP A 352 7.19 -10.67 10.98
CA ASP A 352 5.86 -11.21 11.27
C ASP A 352 5.90 -12.36 12.30
N HIS A 353 4.74 -12.96 12.58
CA HIS A 353 4.59 -14.06 13.53
C HIS A 353 5.28 -15.37 13.11
N HIS A 354 5.70 -15.49 11.85
CA HIS A 354 6.54 -16.60 11.36
C HIS A 354 8.05 -16.32 11.50
N GLY A 355 8.43 -15.11 11.92
CA GLY A 355 9.82 -14.67 12.00
C GLY A 355 10.39 -14.18 10.67
N GLU A 356 9.56 -14.05 9.64
CA GLU A 356 9.96 -13.58 8.33
C GLU A 356 9.81 -12.07 8.17
N ASN A 357 10.75 -11.45 7.44
CA ASN A 357 10.69 -10.03 7.16
C ASN A 357 9.73 -9.71 6.02
N ARG A 358 8.85 -8.74 6.23
CA ARG A 358 7.88 -8.25 5.24
C ARG A 358 8.30 -6.91 4.67
N THR A 359 8.42 -6.85 3.35
CA THR A 359 8.39 -5.61 2.59
C THR A 359 7.05 -5.55 1.86
N ALA A 360 6.16 -4.68 2.32
CA ALA A 360 4.82 -4.62 1.75
C ALA A 360 4.85 -4.13 0.30
N VAL A 361 3.94 -4.66 -0.51
CA VAL A 361 3.87 -4.43 -1.95
C VAL A 361 2.50 -3.86 -2.29
N CYS A 362 2.46 -2.85 -3.15
CA CYS A 362 1.23 -2.32 -3.68
C CYS A 362 1.11 -2.49 -5.19
N CYS A 363 0.06 -3.18 -5.60
CA CYS A 363 -0.37 -3.31 -6.99
C CYS A 363 -1.52 -2.35 -7.24
N LEU A 364 -1.27 -1.27 -8.00
CA LEU A 364 -2.20 -0.15 -8.18
C LEU A 364 -2.74 -0.07 -9.60
N SER A 365 -4.01 0.35 -9.71
CA SER A 365 -4.63 0.86 -10.92
C SER A 365 -5.82 1.74 -10.57
N SER A 366 -6.37 2.49 -11.53
CA SER A 366 -7.46 3.43 -11.25
C SER A 366 -8.60 3.33 -12.25
N VAL A 367 -9.83 3.40 -11.75
CA VAL A 367 -11.02 3.58 -12.59
C VAL A 367 -11.31 5.06 -12.81
N ASN A 368 -11.80 5.40 -13.97
CA ASN A 368 -12.14 6.76 -14.36
C ASN A 368 -13.60 7.07 -14.02
N ILE A 369 -13.82 7.88 -13.00
CA ILE A 369 -15.15 8.28 -12.52
C ILE A 369 -15.82 9.26 -13.50
N GLU A 370 -15.06 10.00 -14.31
CA GLU A 370 -15.61 10.82 -15.37
C GLU A 370 -16.50 9.98 -16.33
N LYS A 371 -16.11 8.72 -16.51
CA LYS A 371 -16.84 7.73 -17.32
C LYS A 371 -17.84 6.87 -16.54
N PHE A 372 -18.23 7.27 -15.33
CA PHE A 372 -19.06 6.46 -14.43
C PHE A 372 -20.35 5.98 -15.09
N PHE A 373 -21.06 6.84 -15.78
CA PHE A 373 -22.33 6.49 -16.46
C PHE A 373 -22.16 5.54 -17.65
N GLU A 374 -20.96 5.44 -18.22
CA GLU A 374 -20.66 4.52 -19.31
C GLU A 374 -20.47 3.09 -18.77
N TRP A 375 -19.89 2.93 -17.57
CA TRP A 375 -19.53 1.63 -17.02
C TRP A 375 -20.35 1.18 -15.80
N GLU A 376 -21.18 2.04 -15.18
CA GLU A 376 -21.91 1.68 -13.94
C GLU A 376 -22.85 0.46 -14.12
N ASN A 377 -23.26 0.13 -15.34
CA ASN A 377 -24.12 -1.01 -15.65
C ASN A 377 -23.37 -2.25 -16.16
N GLU A 378 -22.05 -2.16 -16.33
CA GLU A 378 -21.20 -3.27 -16.78
C GLU A 378 -20.86 -4.17 -15.59
N LYS A 379 -21.57 -5.29 -15.48
CA LYS A 379 -21.50 -6.18 -14.31
C LYS A 379 -20.13 -6.81 -14.10
N ASP A 380 -19.38 -7.05 -15.17
CA ASP A 380 -18.08 -7.70 -15.13
C ASP A 380 -16.93 -6.70 -14.93
N PHE A 381 -17.19 -5.38 -15.05
CA PHE A 381 -16.14 -4.35 -15.06
C PHE A 381 -15.26 -4.36 -13.81
N ILE A 382 -15.83 -4.16 -12.64
CA ILE A 382 -15.06 -4.15 -11.38
C ILE A 382 -14.48 -5.53 -11.04
N PRO A 383 -15.22 -6.65 -11.14
CA PRO A 383 -14.65 -7.99 -10.95
C PRO A 383 -13.48 -8.30 -11.88
N ASP A 384 -13.55 -7.96 -13.15
CA ASP A 384 -12.47 -8.16 -14.11
C ASP A 384 -11.20 -7.35 -13.73
N ILE A 385 -11.37 -6.11 -13.27
CA ILE A 385 -10.26 -5.26 -12.84
C ILE A 385 -9.60 -5.82 -11.58
N MET A 386 -10.39 -6.26 -10.60
CA MET A 386 -9.85 -6.89 -9.40
C MET A 386 -9.06 -8.15 -9.75
N ARG A 387 -9.58 -8.94 -10.68
CA ARG A 387 -8.90 -10.09 -11.21
C ARG A 387 -7.61 -9.75 -11.97
N PHE A 388 -7.64 -8.70 -12.77
CA PHE A 388 -6.47 -8.16 -13.43
C PHE A 388 -5.38 -7.77 -12.43
N LEU A 389 -5.72 -7.05 -11.37
CA LEU A 389 -4.77 -6.64 -10.32
C LEU A 389 -4.15 -7.84 -9.60
N ASP A 390 -4.95 -8.88 -9.30
CA ASP A 390 -4.45 -10.12 -8.70
C ASP A 390 -3.47 -10.85 -9.65
N ASN A 391 -3.74 -10.84 -10.96
CA ASN A 391 -2.83 -11.42 -11.96
C ASN A 391 -1.53 -10.62 -12.10
N VAL A 392 -1.60 -9.29 -12.01
CA VAL A 392 -0.40 -8.42 -11.97
C VAL A 392 0.44 -8.71 -10.73
N LEU A 393 -0.20 -8.88 -9.58
CA LEU A 393 0.50 -9.24 -8.34
C LEU A 393 1.14 -10.63 -8.44
N GLN A 394 0.46 -11.61 -9.06
CA GLN A 394 1.01 -12.94 -9.29
C GLN A 394 2.23 -12.90 -10.22
N ASP A 395 2.18 -12.10 -11.28
CA ASP A 395 3.33 -11.89 -12.17
C ASP A 395 4.56 -11.35 -11.40
N PHE A 396 4.35 -10.41 -10.48
CA PHE A 396 5.40 -9.94 -9.59
C PHE A 396 5.95 -11.06 -8.71
N ILE A 397 5.09 -11.84 -8.04
CA ILE A 397 5.51 -12.96 -7.16
C ILE A 397 6.37 -13.97 -7.92
N ASP A 398 5.96 -14.33 -9.14
CA ASP A 398 6.63 -15.34 -9.96
C ASP A 398 7.97 -14.86 -10.52
N ASN A 399 8.15 -13.56 -10.72
CA ASN A 399 9.31 -12.96 -11.37
C ASN A 399 10.18 -12.08 -10.45
N ALA A 400 9.82 -11.97 -9.15
CA ALA A 400 10.62 -11.20 -8.19
C ALA A 400 12.02 -11.82 -8.02
N PRO A 401 13.10 -11.03 -8.15
CA PRO A 401 14.45 -11.54 -7.94
C PRO A 401 14.70 -11.82 -6.44
N GLU A 402 15.70 -12.68 -6.16
CA GLU A 402 16.08 -13.02 -4.77
C GLU A 402 16.38 -11.79 -3.90
N THR A 403 16.87 -10.71 -4.50
CA THR A 403 17.10 -9.42 -3.83
C THR A 403 15.82 -8.74 -3.32
N MET A 404 14.65 -9.23 -3.70
CA MET A 404 13.32 -8.76 -3.31
C MET A 404 12.50 -9.86 -2.62
N LYS A 405 13.13 -10.85 -2.02
CA LYS A 405 12.44 -11.99 -1.38
C LYS A 405 11.44 -11.58 -0.30
N SER A 406 11.76 -10.55 0.50
CA SER A 406 10.84 -10.04 1.52
C SER A 406 9.58 -9.43 0.90
N ALA A 407 9.71 -8.80 -0.28
CA ALA A 407 8.58 -8.27 -1.03
C ALA A 407 7.73 -9.39 -1.66
N ALA A 408 8.37 -10.39 -2.27
CA ALA A 408 7.67 -11.56 -2.81
C ALA A 408 6.95 -12.35 -1.71
N TYR A 409 7.59 -12.53 -0.55
CA TYR A 409 6.98 -13.15 0.62
C TYR A 409 5.74 -12.37 1.09
N ALA A 410 5.86 -11.06 1.32
CA ALA A 410 4.75 -10.23 1.75
C ALA A 410 3.60 -10.23 0.73
N ALA A 411 3.90 -10.11 -0.57
CA ALA A 411 2.91 -10.17 -1.63
C ALA A 411 2.15 -11.50 -1.66
N THR A 412 2.85 -12.62 -1.46
CA THR A 412 2.25 -13.95 -1.39
C THR A 412 1.32 -14.09 -0.20
N ARG A 413 1.72 -13.60 0.96
CA ARG A 413 0.95 -13.72 2.22
C ARG A 413 -0.22 -12.74 2.29
N GLU A 414 -0.05 -11.53 1.78
CA GLU A 414 -1.03 -10.45 1.91
C GLU A 414 -2.02 -10.40 0.74
N ARG A 415 -1.55 -10.61 -0.48
CA ARG A 415 -2.28 -10.46 -1.75
C ARG A 415 -3.07 -9.15 -1.84
N SER A 416 -2.50 -8.09 -1.28
CA SER A 416 -3.13 -6.76 -1.30
C SER A 416 -3.05 -6.12 -2.67
N VAL A 417 -4.18 -5.61 -3.14
CA VAL A 417 -4.30 -4.84 -4.38
C VAL A 417 -4.98 -3.50 -4.10
N GLY A 418 -4.64 -2.48 -4.88
CA GLY A 418 -5.17 -1.13 -4.74
C GLY A 418 -5.96 -0.72 -5.98
N LEU A 419 -7.28 -0.62 -5.86
CA LEU A 419 -8.12 -0.03 -6.89
C LEU A 419 -8.44 1.42 -6.52
N GLY A 420 -7.76 2.36 -7.19
CA GLY A 420 -7.97 3.78 -7.04
C GLY A 420 -9.04 4.34 -7.97
N VAL A 421 -9.28 5.64 -7.83
CA VAL A 421 -10.19 6.40 -8.70
C VAL A 421 -9.50 7.65 -9.22
N MET A 422 -9.88 8.08 -10.43
CA MET A 422 -9.52 9.36 -11.03
C MET A 422 -10.76 10.00 -11.64
N GLY A 423 -10.71 11.30 -11.96
CA GLY A 423 -11.80 12.00 -12.63
C GLY A 423 -13.00 12.37 -11.75
N LEU A 424 -12.95 12.20 -10.41
CA LEU A 424 -14.08 12.56 -9.53
C LEU A 424 -14.39 14.07 -9.58
N HIS A 425 -13.34 14.91 -9.66
CA HIS A 425 -13.53 16.35 -9.79
C HIS A 425 -14.20 16.71 -11.13
N SER A 426 -13.72 16.15 -12.24
CA SER A 426 -14.33 16.33 -13.56
C SER A 426 -15.79 15.88 -13.55
N PHE A 427 -16.08 14.71 -12.97
CA PHE A 427 -17.45 14.21 -12.81
C PHE A 427 -18.34 15.20 -12.07
N PHE A 428 -17.87 15.79 -10.97
CA PHE A 428 -18.63 16.79 -10.22
C PHE A 428 -18.84 18.08 -11.03
N GLN A 429 -17.81 18.54 -11.76
CA GLN A 429 -17.92 19.73 -12.61
C GLN A 429 -18.93 19.53 -13.75
N GLU A 430 -18.84 18.44 -14.49
CA GLU A 430 -19.74 18.09 -15.59
C GLU A 430 -21.19 17.99 -15.13
N ASN A 431 -21.41 17.50 -13.89
CA ASN A 431 -22.75 17.35 -13.31
C ASN A 431 -23.20 18.56 -12.47
N ASN A 432 -22.43 19.66 -12.46
CA ASN A 432 -22.71 20.87 -11.68
C ASN A 432 -22.92 20.59 -10.19
N VAL A 433 -22.07 19.73 -9.59
CA VAL A 433 -22.12 19.33 -8.19
C VAL A 433 -21.05 20.08 -7.38
N PRO A 434 -21.43 21.04 -6.52
CA PRO A 434 -20.46 21.68 -5.60
C PRO A 434 -19.92 20.67 -4.59
N TRP A 435 -18.63 20.76 -4.27
CA TRP A 435 -17.93 19.84 -3.36
C TRP A 435 -18.55 19.77 -1.95
N GLU A 436 -18.96 20.90 -1.39
CA GLU A 436 -19.52 21.00 -0.05
C GLU A 436 -21.00 20.63 0.03
N SER A 437 -21.61 20.25 -1.09
CA SER A 437 -23.03 19.94 -1.17
C SER A 437 -23.38 18.56 -0.61
N ALA A 438 -24.61 18.38 -0.14
CA ALA A 438 -25.15 17.07 0.20
C ALA A 438 -25.21 16.12 -1.00
N VAL A 439 -25.32 16.69 -2.21
CA VAL A 439 -25.32 15.94 -3.48
C VAL A 439 -23.96 15.32 -3.73
N ALA A 440 -22.85 16.04 -3.46
CA ALA A 440 -21.51 15.50 -3.56
C ALA A 440 -21.31 14.31 -2.61
N LYS A 441 -21.77 14.40 -1.37
CA LYS A 441 -21.77 13.27 -0.41
C LYS A 441 -22.55 12.07 -0.92
N SER A 442 -23.71 12.31 -1.53
CA SER A 442 -24.57 11.25 -2.10
C SER A 442 -23.88 10.53 -3.25
N TRP A 443 -23.30 11.27 -4.20
CA TRP A 443 -22.52 10.71 -5.30
C TRP A 443 -21.30 9.95 -4.84
N ASN A 444 -20.51 10.51 -3.92
CA ASN A 444 -19.37 9.83 -3.34
C ASN A 444 -19.79 8.47 -2.75
N LYS A 445 -20.87 8.46 -1.95
CA LYS A 445 -21.39 7.21 -1.37
C LYS A 445 -21.87 6.23 -2.45
N LYS A 446 -22.61 6.68 -3.47
CA LYS A 446 -23.11 5.83 -4.57
C LYS A 446 -21.94 5.17 -5.32
N ILE A 447 -20.97 5.98 -5.77
CA ILE A 447 -19.84 5.52 -6.56
C ILE A 447 -18.99 4.50 -5.78
N PHE A 448 -18.58 4.85 -4.56
CA PHE A 448 -17.69 3.95 -3.79
C PHE A 448 -18.42 2.70 -3.26
N ASN A 449 -19.73 2.78 -2.99
CA ASN A 449 -20.50 1.57 -2.70
C ASN A 449 -20.63 0.66 -3.92
N HIS A 450 -20.77 1.23 -5.11
CA HIS A 450 -20.82 0.46 -6.36
C HIS A 450 -19.48 -0.27 -6.61
N ILE A 451 -18.35 0.45 -6.49
CA ILE A 451 -17.01 -0.15 -6.62
C ILE A 451 -16.80 -1.25 -5.56
N LYS A 452 -17.14 -0.95 -4.30
CA LYS A 452 -16.99 -1.92 -3.21
C LYS A 452 -17.84 -3.18 -3.40
N ALA A 453 -19.03 -3.06 -3.99
CA ALA A 453 -19.91 -4.20 -4.23
C ALA A 453 -19.40 -5.11 -5.36
N GLY A 454 -18.66 -4.54 -6.34
CA GLY A 454 -18.03 -5.31 -7.42
C GLY A 454 -16.68 -5.91 -7.05
N ALA A 455 -15.98 -5.33 -6.07
CA ALA A 455 -14.65 -5.77 -5.60
C ALA A 455 -14.76 -6.90 -4.57
#